data_c876f4e90967bc73d7a0d17b97242d5e
#
_entry.id   c876f4e90967bc73d7a0d17b97242d5e
#
_cell.length_a   1.000
_cell.length_b   1.000
_cell.length_c   1.000
_cell.angle_alpha   90.00
_cell.angle_beta   90.00
_cell.angle_gamma   90.00
#
_symmetry.space_group_name_H-M   'P 1'
#
loop_
_entity.id
_entity.type
_entity.pdbx_description
1 polymer ?
#
loop_
_entity_poly.entity_id
_entity_poly.type
_entity_poly.pdbx_seq_one_letter_code
_entity_poly.pdbx_strand_id
1 'polypeptide(L)'
;MWDVIAARGFERDTYFSRAVTEIRALPKLEGTVHVNIALVLKFMPSYLGAAHGGAQHYPEIPVRQDDDDDSYLFHQGPAKGLSSIGFADWRPAFDRFAHLPNVAIFREQIDAFTELVLTAPPTDTQQKDLDYLQVLGQLFAQIVYGQLILESAALAIDNGETRPGSVSDLSDLTEPHLDRIFAVFVRDMADQAVQLHGQASATEEQSAAVLGIVRKPRINAEAEHTFVTEVLSYSGTYEMKS
;
A
#
# COMPACT_ATOMS: atom_id res chain seq x y z
N MET A 1 11.23 12.16 -4.31
CA MET A 1 12.39 12.06 -5.26
C MET A 1 13.09 13.40 -5.41
N TRP A 2 12.45 14.48 -5.87
CA TRP A 2 13.08 15.80 -5.99
C TRP A 2 13.63 16.36 -4.67
N ASP A 3 12.94 16.11 -3.57
CA ASP A 3 13.39 16.50 -2.23
C ASP A 3 14.71 15.85 -1.81
N VAL A 4 15.03 14.69 -2.40
CA VAL A 4 16.27 13.95 -2.11
C VAL A 4 17.42 14.39 -3.02
N ILE A 5 17.15 14.56 -4.31
CA ILE A 5 18.18 14.85 -5.32
C ILE A 5 18.36 16.35 -5.62
N ALA A 6 17.49 17.18 -5.05
CA ALA A 6 17.52 18.65 -5.15
C ALA A 6 17.70 19.16 -6.61
N ALA A 7 18.65 20.04 -6.87
CA ALA A 7 18.87 20.67 -8.18
C ALA A 7 19.17 19.67 -9.32
N ARG A 8 19.77 18.53 -9.02
CA ARG A 8 20.03 17.47 -10.02
C ARG A 8 18.73 16.91 -10.62
N GLY A 9 17.62 16.95 -9.90
CA GLY A 9 16.32 16.54 -10.40
C GLY A 9 15.77 17.38 -11.55
N PHE A 10 16.33 18.58 -11.77
CA PHE A 10 15.93 19.49 -12.85
C PHE A 10 16.80 19.34 -14.11
N GLU A 11 17.86 18.54 -14.05
CA GLU A 11 18.69 18.28 -15.22
C GLU A 11 17.91 17.43 -16.25
N ARG A 12 17.82 17.92 -17.50
CA ARG A 12 16.94 17.36 -18.53
C ARG A 12 17.25 15.92 -18.91
N ASP A 13 18.51 15.53 -18.87
CA ASP A 13 19.00 14.28 -19.43
C ASP A 13 19.30 13.24 -18.35
N THR A 14 18.75 13.41 -17.15
CA THR A 14 18.90 12.45 -16.07
C THR A 14 17.77 11.42 -16.05
N TYR A 15 18.06 10.21 -15.57
CA TYR A 15 17.07 9.19 -15.27
C TYR A 15 15.92 9.75 -14.40
N PHE A 16 16.25 10.58 -13.41
CA PHE A 16 15.29 11.15 -12.48
C PHE A 16 14.26 12.05 -13.15
N SER A 17 14.65 12.82 -14.16
CA SER A 17 13.72 13.69 -14.87
C SER A 17 12.69 12.91 -15.67
N ARG A 18 13.07 11.78 -16.28
CA ARG A 18 12.15 10.86 -16.94
C ARG A 18 11.27 10.14 -15.96
N ALA A 19 11.85 9.52 -14.91
CA ALA A 19 11.12 8.78 -13.91
C ALA A 19 10.05 9.65 -13.21
N VAL A 20 10.37 10.90 -12.88
CA VAL A 20 9.39 11.83 -12.29
C VAL A 20 8.24 12.12 -13.26
N THR A 21 8.52 12.28 -14.55
CA THR A 21 7.49 12.56 -15.55
C THR A 21 6.55 11.35 -15.71
N GLU A 22 7.10 10.15 -15.80
CA GLU A 22 6.35 8.90 -15.95
C GLU A 22 5.53 8.58 -14.69
N ILE A 23 6.16 8.62 -13.51
CA ILE A 23 5.49 8.31 -12.23
C ILE A 23 4.35 9.31 -11.94
N ARG A 24 4.52 10.59 -12.29
CA ARG A 24 3.47 11.59 -12.11
C ARG A 24 2.26 11.39 -13.00
N ALA A 25 2.43 10.74 -14.15
CA ALA A 25 1.33 10.44 -15.05
C ALA A 25 0.45 9.30 -14.51
N LEU A 26 1.05 8.27 -13.90
CA LEU A 26 0.35 7.07 -13.46
C LEU A 26 -0.90 7.33 -12.61
N PRO A 27 -0.87 8.14 -11.53
CA PRO A 27 -2.04 8.37 -10.69
C PRO A 27 -3.15 9.18 -11.38
N LYS A 28 -2.91 9.66 -12.60
CA LYS A 28 -3.82 10.54 -13.34
C LYS A 28 -4.42 9.90 -14.58
N LEU A 29 -3.99 8.68 -14.91
CA LEU A 29 -4.44 8.00 -16.12
C LEU A 29 -5.92 7.62 -16.06
N GLU A 30 -6.43 7.25 -14.88
CA GLU A 30 -7.80 6.79 -14.68
C GLU A 30 -8.55 7.57 -13.58
N GLY A 31 -8.36 8.86 -13.54
CA GLY A 31 -8.97 9.73 -12.54
C GLY A 31 -7.94 10.39 -11.63
N THR A 32 -8.41 11.28 -10.77
CA THR A 32 -7.53 11.91 -9.78
C THR A 32 -7.32 10.97 -8.58
N VAL A 33 -6.20 11.16 -7.87
CA VAL A 33 -5.92 10.43 -6.62
C VAL A 33 -7.11 10.52 -5.65
N HIS A 34 -7.75 11.69 -5.55
CA HIS A 34 -8.89 11.92 -4.67
C HIS A 34 -10.11 11.06 -5.03
N VAL A 35 -10.41 10.94 -6.33
CA VAL A 35 -11.50 10.08 -6.80
C VAL A 35 -11.20 8.62 -6.52
N ASN A 36 -9.97 8.18 -6.76
CA ASN A 36 -9.56 6.81 -6.54
C ASN A 36 -9.60 6.44 -5.05
N ILE A 37 -9.15 7.30 -4.16
CA ILE A 37 -9.23 7.08 -2.71
C ILE A 37 -10.69 7.00 -2.25
N ALA A 38 -11.56 7.88 -2.71
CA ALA A 38 -12.98 7.82 -2.39
C ALA A 38 -13.66 6.54 -2.91
N LEU A 39 -13.21 6.02 -4.06
CA LEU A 39 -13.67 4.74 -4.59
C LEU A 39 -13.20 3.56 -3.74
N VAL A 40 -11.92 3.56 -3.34
CA VAL A 40 -11.32 2.50 -2.53
C VAL A 40 -12.04 2.35 -1.19
N LEU A 41 -12.48 3.45 -0.58
CA LEU A 41 -13.25 3.41 0.68
C LEU A 41 -14.53 2.60 0.60
N LYS A 42 -15.15 2.47 -0.57
CA LYS A 42 -16.36 1.65 -0.74
C LYS A 42 -16.10 0.16 -0.48
N PHE A 43 -14.85 -0.28 -0.61
CA PHE A 43 -14.45 -1.65 -0.39
C PHE A 43 -14.00 -1.91 1.06
N MET A 44 -13.73 -0.88 1.84
CA MET A 44 -13.19 -0.99 3.20
C MET A 44 -14.02 -1.91 4.10
N PRO A 45 -15.36 -1.84 4.16
CA PRO A 45 -16.15 -2.75 5.00
C PRO A 45 -16.01 -4.22 4.59
N SER A 46 -15.98 -4.51 3.28
CA SER A 46 -15.81 -5.88 2.77
C SER A 46 -14.40 -6.41 3.03
N TYR A 47 -13.40 -5.54 2.95
CA TYR A 47 -12.01 -5.90 3.14
C TYR A 47 -11.66 -6.14 4.63
N LEU A 48 -12.10 -5.26 5.52
CA LEU A 48 -11.83 -5.38 6.96
C LEU A 48 -12.73 -6.39 7.66
N GLY A 49 -13.91 -6.66 7.09
CA GLY A 49 -14.89 -7.57 7.64
C GLY A 49 -14.42 -9.03 7.70
N ALA A 50 -15.10 -9.83 8.51
CA ALA A 50 -14.72 -11.22 8.75
C ALA A 50 -15.25 -12.23 7.73
N ALA A 51 -16.15 -11.83 6.84
CA ALA A 51 -16.86 -12.74 5.93
C ALA A 51 -16.14 -12.87 4.59
N HIS A 52 -15.09 -13.64 4.57
CA HIS A 52 -14.33 -13.88 3.36
C HIS A 52 -14.70 -15.23 2.78
N GLY A 53 -15.80 -15.27 2.06
CA GLY A 53 -16.07 -16.37 1.14
C GLY A 53 -15.02 -16.30 0.04
N GLY A 54 -14.05 -17.17 0.12
CA GLY A 54 -13.00 -17.45 -0.83
C GLY A 54 -12.78 -16.46 -1.96
N ALA A 55 -11.93 -15.46 -1.73
CA ALA A 55 -11.37 -14.74 -2.86
C ALA A 55 -10.75 -15.78 -3.79
N GLN A 56 -11.08 -15.71 -5.07
CA GLN A 56 -10.46 -16.60 -6.03
C GLN A 56 -8.96 -16.31 -6.02
N HIS A 57 -8.23 -17.29 -5.55
CA HIS A 57 -6.79 -17.26 -5.72
C HIS A 57 -6.51 -17.55 -7.19
N TYR A 58 -5.86 -16.61 -7.87
CA TYR A 58 -5.36 -16.81 -9.22
C TYR A 58 -3.88 -17.17 -9.15
N PRO A 59 -3.54 -18.45 -8.92
CA PRO A 59 -2.16 -18.86 -8.75
C PRO A 59 -1.36 -18.70 -10.06
N GLU A 60 -2.06 -18.79 -11.19
CA GLU A 60 -1.49 -18.60 -12.52
C GLU A 60 -2.55 -18.00 -13.43
N ILE A 61 -2.18 -17.00 -14.21
CA ILE A 61 -2.98 -16.60 -15.36
C ILE A 61 -2.70 -17.65 -16.43
N PRO A 62 -3.66 -18.54 -16.78
CA PRO A 62 -3.43 -19.54 -17.81
C PRO A 62 -3.06 -18.83 -19.11
N VAL A 63 -1.98 -19.27 -19.72
CA VAL A 63 -1.65 -18.82 -21.07
C VAL A 63 -2.80 -19.26 -21.97
N ARG A 64 -3.50 -18.30 -22.53
CA ARG A 64 -4.59 -18.56 -23.45
C ARG A 64 -4.04 -19.29 -24.67
N GLN A 65 -4.57 -20.47 -24.98
CA GLN A 65 -4.16 -21.31 -26.10
C GLN A 65 -5.20 -21.35 -27.22
N ASP A 66 -6.30 -20.65 -27.03
CA ASP A 66 -7.37 -20.56 -28.01
C ASP A 66 -7.06 -19.47 -29.04
N ASP A 67 -7.49 -19.72 -30.26
CA ASP A 67 -7.47 -18.73 -31.33
C ASP A 67 -8.30 -17.51 -30.89
N ASP A 68 -7.98 -16.36 -31.44
CA ASP A 68 -8.40 -14.99 -31.10
C ASP A 68 -9.93 -14.76 -31.02
N ASP A 69 -10.66 -15.60 -30.30
CA ASP A 69 -12.07 -15.39 -30.02
C ASP A 69 -12.29 -14.44 -28.85
N ASP A 70 -12.52 -13.18 -29.16
CA ASP A 70 -12.83 -12.12 -28.21
C ASP A 70 -14.34 -12.07 -27.83
N SER A 71 -15.12 -13.08 -28.23
CA SER A 71 -16.57 -13.11 -27.98
C SER A 71 -16.92 -12.96 -26.49
N TYR A 72 -16.05 -13.40 -25.57
CA TYR A 72 -16.24 -13.22 -24.11
C TYR A 72 -16.33 -11.76 -23.69
N LEU A 73 -15.67 -10.84 -24.40
CA LEU A 73 -15.75 -9.39 -24.12
C LEU A 73 -17.14 -8.83 -24.33
N PHE A 74 -17.92 -9.46 -25.19
CA PHE A 74 -19.28 -9.04 -25.54
C PHE A 74 -20.36 -9.82 -24.78
N HIS A 75 -19.99 -10.84 -24.00
CA HIS A 75 -20.90 -11.71 -23.27
C HIS A 75 -20.61 -11.70 -21.76
N GLN A 76 -20.21 -10.56 -21.21
CA GLN A 76 -19.82 -10.44 -19.79
C GLN A 76 -21.00 -10.59 -18.82
N GLY A 77 -22.22 -10.66 -19.31
CA GLY A 77 -23.41 -10.72 -18.46
C GLY A 77 -23.72 -9.38 -17.76
N PRO A 78 -24.75 -9.33 -16.92
CA PRO A 78 -25.10 -8.12 -16.19
C PRO A 78 -23.97 -7.75 -15.20
N ALA A 79 -23.67 -6.46 -15.12
CA ALA A 79 -22.70 -5.95 -14.15
C ALA A 79 -23.12 -6.34 -12.73
N LYS A 80 -22.27 -7.09 -12.03
CA LYS A 80 -22.47 -7.40 -10.62
C LYS A 80 -22.09 -6.16 -9.80
N GLY A 81 -22.91 -5.81 -8.81
CA GLY A 81 -22.64 -4.68 -7.93
C GLY A 81 -21.36 -4.88 -7.11
N LEU A 82 -20.85 -3.78 -6.51
CA LEU A 82 -19.63 -3.79 -5.68
C LEU A 82 -19.73 -4.80 -4.51
N SER A 83 -20.92 -5.12 -4.04
CA SER A 83 -21.18 -6.10 -2.99
C SER A 83 -20.81 -7.54 -3.39
N SER A 84 -20.60 -7.83 -4.67
CA SER A 84 -20.17 -9.14 -5.14
C SER A 84 -18.64 -9.33 -5.12
N ILE A 85 -17.89 -8.27 -4.80
CA ILE A 85 -16.44 -8.33 -4.72
C ILE A 85 -16.06 -8.84 -3.33
N GLY A 86 -15.45 -10.04 -3.31
CA GLY A 86 -14.84 -10.63 -2.12
C GLY A 86 -13.33 -10.37 -2.11
N PHE A 87 -12.78 -10.24 -0.91
CA PHE A 87 -11.35 -10.11 -0.71
C PHE A 87 -10.84 -11.34 0.06
N ALA A 88 -9.60 -11.74 -0.21
CA ALA A 88 -8.90 -12.70 0.63
C ALA A 88 -8.70 -12.11 2.03
N ASP A 89 -8.63 -12.99 3.03
CA ASP A 89 -8.25 -12.55 4.37
C ASP A 89 -6.83 -11.97 4.34
N TRP A 90 -6.70 -10.74 4.75
CA TRP A 90 -5.44 -10.01 4.78
C TRP A 90 -4.53 -10.43 5.96
N ARG A 91 -5.11 -11.01 7.02
CA ARG A 91 -4.40 -11.34 8.27
C ARG A 91 -3.23 -12.31 8.08
N PRO A 92 -3.36 -13.40 7.30
CA PRO A 92 -2.27 -14.35 7.10
C PRO A 92 -0.99 -13.73 6.54
N ALA A 93 -1.10 -12.69 5.69
CA ALA A 93 0.06 -12.00 5.16
C ALA A 93 0.89 -11.33 6.28
N PHE A 94 0.22 -10.70 7.23
CA PHE A 94 0.87 -10.05 8.38
C PHE A 94 1.33 -11.08 9.41
N ASP A 95 0.56 -12.12 9.67
CA ASP A 95 0.88 -13.16 10.65
C ASP A 95 2.17 -13.89 10.28
N ARG A 96 2.41 -14.11 8.99
CA ARG A 96 3.64 -14.72 8.48
C ARG A 96 4.90 -13.94 8.87
N PHE A 97 4.82 -12.63 8.89
CA PHE A 97 5.95 -11.72 9.17
C PHE A 97 5.84 -11.03 10.54
N ALA A 98 5.01 -11.55 11.44
CA ALA A 98 4.78 -10.97 12.77
C ALA A 98 6.04 -10.95 13.67
N HIS A 99 7.07 -11.71 13.31
CA HIS A 99 8.37 -11.68 14.01
C HIS A 99 9.17 -10.41 13.69
N LEU A 100 8.86 -9.68 12.61
CA LEU A 100 9.47 -8.41 12.26
C LEU A 100 8.85 -7.28 13.10
N PRO A 101 9.65 -6.52 13.89
CA PRO A 101 9.11 -5.57 14.85
C PRO A 101 8.17 -4.51 14.26
N ASN A 102 8.49 -3.97 13.08
CA ASN A 102 7.68 -2.92 12.46
C ASN A 102 6.44 -3.49 11.76
N VAL A 103 6.49 -4.71 11.26
CA VAL A 103 5.30 -5.42 10.76
C VAL A 103 4.31 -5.67 11.92
N ALA A 104 4.80 -6.12 13.07
CA ALA A 104 3.97 -6.30 14.26
C ALA A 104 3.32 -4.99 14.72
N ILE A 105 4.09 -3.90 14.80
CA ILE A 105 3.56 -2.57 15.18
C ILE A 105 2.52 -2.09 14.16
N PHE A 106 2.78 -2.26 12.86
CA PHE A 106 1.82 -1.87 11.83
C PHE A 106 0.53 -2.71 11.92
N ARG A 107 0.64 -3.99 12.26
CA ARG A 107 -0.51 -4.84 12.54
C ARG A 107 -1.35 -4.32 13.71
N GLU A 108 -0.73 -3.89 14.80
CA GLU A 108 -1.45 -3.25 15.92
C GLU A 108 -2.19 -1.97 15.48
N GLN A 109 -1.59 -1.19 14.56
CA GLN A 109 -2.23 -0.01 13.99
C GLN A 109 -3.46 -0.38 13.14
N ILE A 110 -3.38 -1.47 12.38
CA ILE A 110 -4.52 -1.99 11.61
C ILE A 110 -5.65 -2.42 12.53
N ASP A 111 -5.35 -3.11 13.62
CA ASP A 111 -6.34 -3.54 14.58
C ASP A 111 -7.02 -2.33 15.25
N ALA A 112 -6.26 -1.30 15.64
CA ALA A 112 -6.79 -0.06 16.18
C ALA A 112 -7.65 0.72 15.16
N PHE A 113 -7.22 0.75 13.88
CA PHE A 113 -8.00 1.35 12.80
C PHE A 113 -9.32 0.60 12.56
N THR A 114 -9.26 -0.72 12.57
CA THR A 114 -10.45 -1.57 12.42
C THR A 114 -11.44 -1.34 13.56
N GLU A 115 -10.94 -1.25 14.78
CA GLU A 115 -11.77 -0.91 15.95
C GLU A 115 -12.41 0.47 15.83
N LEU A 116 -11.65 1.48 15.40
CA LEU A 116 -12.18 2.82 15.15
C LEU A 116 -13.35 2.78 14.16
N VAL A 117 -13.17 2.12 13.02
CA VAL A 117 -14.20 2.06 11.96
C VAL A 117 -15.45 1.30 12.42
N LEU A 118 -15.31 0.29 13.29
CA LEU A 118 -16.41 -0.49 13.83
C LEU A 118 -17.16 0.23 14.95
N THR A 119 -16.45 0.92 15.84
CA THR A 119 -17.05 1.54 17.03
C THR A 119 -17.51 2.97 16.79
N ALA A 120 -16.82 3.72 15.95
CA ALA A 120 -17.11 5.10 15.62
C ALA A 120 -17.08 5.34 14.08
N PRO A 121 -17.98 4.68 13.32
CA PRO A 121 -18.01 4.78 11.87
C PRO A 121 -18.29 6.22 11.40
N PRO A 122 -17.91 6.55 10.14
CA PRO A 122 -18.21 7.86 9.57
C PRO A 122 -19.70 8.20 9.60
N THR A 123 -20.03 9.37 10.10
CA THR A 123 -21.41 9.91 10.12
C THR A 123 -21.89 10.26 8.70
N ASP A 124 -23.20 10.46 8.53
CA ASP A 124 -23.79 10.86 7.23
C ASP A 124 -23.20 12.18 6.70
N THR A 125 -22.77 13.07 7.58
CA THR A 125 -22.11 14.32 7.21
C THR A 125 -20.68 14.05 6.73
N GLN A 126 -19.95 13.23 7.43
CA GLN A 126 -18.56 12.86 7.08
C GLN A 126 -18.49 12.04 5.80
N GLN A 127 -19.50 11.24 5.47
CA GLN A 127 -19.60 10.52 4.19
C GLN A 127 -19.69 11.47 2.98
N LYS A 128 -19.94 12.76 3.20
CA LYS A 128 -19.98 13.82 2.18
C LYS A 128 -18.83 14.81 2.32
N ASP A 129 -18.02 14.65 3.35
CA ASP A 129 -16.84 15.47 3.62
C ASP A 129 -15.62 14.86 2.92
N LEU A 130 -15.20 15.46 1.81
CA LEU A 130 -14.10 14.95 1.01
C LEU A 130 -12.77 14.98 1.77
N ASP A 131 -12.53 15.96 2.62
CA ASP A 131 -11.29 16.08 3.38
C ASP A 131 -11.19 14.94 4.41
N TYR A 132 -12.28 14.66 5.12
CA TYR A 132 -12.37 13.52 6.03
C TYR A 132 -12.18 12.18 5.29
N LEU A 133 -12.89 12.01 4.19
CA LEU A 133 -12.81 10.77 3.38
C LEU A 133 -11.41 10.54 2.80
N GLN A 134 -10.70 11.61 2.43
CA GLN A 134 -9.34 11.48 1.91
C GLN A 134 -8.40 10.91 2.97
N VAL A 135 -8.43 11.43 4.18
CA VAL A 135 -7.54 10.96 5.25
C VAL A 135 -7.91 9.52 5.66
N LEU A 136 -9.19 9.22 5.81
CA LEU A 136 -9.66 7.87 6.11
C LEU A 136 -9.26 6.86 5.03
N GLY A 137 -9.39 7.27 3.77
CA GLY A 137 -9.03 6.44 2.62
C GLY A 137 -7.52 6.22 2.48
N GLN A 138 -6.70 7.18 2.87
CA GLN A 138 -5.25 7.02 2.90
C GLN A 138 -4.82 6.01 3.96
N LEU A 139 -5.42 6.05 5.16
CA LEU A 139 -5.19 5.03 6.19
C LEU A 139 -5.54 3.63 5.67
N PHE A 140 -6.70 3.50 5.04
CA PHE A 140 -7.13 2.22 4.48
C PHE A 140 -6.23 1.76 3.32
N ALA A 141 -5.85 2.65 2.41
CA ALA A 141 -4.97 2.31 1.29
C ALA A 141 -3.59 1.81 1.74
N GLN A 142 -3.05 2.33 2.84
CA GLN A 142 -1.79 1.85 3.41
C GLN A 142 -1.90 0.39 3.90
N ILE A 143 -3.05 0.00 4.46
CA ILE A 143 -3.29 -1.38 4.91
C ILE A 143 -3.24 -2.33 3.72
N VAL A 144 -3.97 -2.01 2.65
CA VAL A 144 -3.99 -2.81 1.42
C VAL A 144 -2.61 -2.88 0.79
N TYR A 145 -1.90 -1.76 0.73
CA TYR A 145 -0.56 -1.70 0.17
C TYR A 145 0.44 -2.52 1.00
N GLY A 146 0.35 -2.45 2.33
CA GLY A 146 1.16 -3.28 3.22
C GLY A 146 0.93 -4.78 3.00
N GLN A 147 -0.33 -5.22 2.83
CA GLN A 147 -0.63 -6.62 2.48
C GLN A 147 0.05 -7.04 1.18
N LEU A 148 -0.10 -6.25 0.12
CA LEU A 148 0.48 -6.58 -1.20
C LEU A 148 2.01 -6.69 -1.15
N ILE A 149 2.69 -5.86 -0.36
CA ILE A 149 4.14 -5.95 -0.15
C ILE A 149 4.49 -7.27 0.55
N LEU A 150 3.76 -7.63 1.62
CA LEU A 150 4.02 -8.88 2.35
C LEU A 150 3.74 -10.12 1.50
N GLU A 151 2.68 -10.13 0.74
CA GLU A 151 2.36 -11.22 -0.20
C GLU A 151 3.42 -11.35 -1.29
N SER A 152 3.88 -10.23 -1.85
CA SER A 152 4.95 -10.22 -2.84
C SER A 152 6.28 -10.74 -2.26
N ALA A 153 6.61 -10.33 -1.03
CA ALA A 153 7.78 -10.83 -0.32
C ALA A 153 7.67 -12.33 -0.02
N ALA A 154 6.49 -12.79 0.40
CA ALA A 154 6.21 -14.21 0.62
C ALA A 154 6.45 -15.05 -0.64
N LEU A 155 5.93 -14.59 -1.78
CA LEU A 155 6.11 -15.25 -3.07
C LEU A 155 7.58 -15.28 -3.49
N ALA A 156 8.34 -14.21 -3.29
CA ALA A 156 9.76 -14.15 -3.59
C ALA A 156 10.57 -15.15 -2.74
N ILE A 157 10.25 -15.26 -1.45
CA ILE A 157 10.89 -16.21 -0.53
C ILE A 157 10.54 -17.66 -0.89
N ASP A 158 9.26 -17.96 -1.17
CA ASP A 158 8.79 -19.32 -1.42
C ASP A 158 9.30 -19.86 -2.76
N ASN A 159 9.38 -19.04 -3.77
CA ASN A 159 9.81 -19.48 -5.11
C ASN A 159 11.31 -19.62 -5.23
N GLY A 160 12.12 -19.06 -4.32
CA GLY A 160 13.58 -19.19 -4.31
C GLY A 160 14.28 -18.78 -5.62
N GLU A 161 13.53 -18.25 -6.57
CA GLU A 161 13.95 -17.97 -7.93
C GLU A 161 13.63 -16.53 -8.33
N THR A 162 14.68 -15.84 -8.73
CA THR A 162 14.57 -14.71 -9.65
C THR A 162 13.88 -15.19 -10.92
N ARG A 163 12.66 -14.79 -11.17
CA ARG A 163 12.02 -14.99 -12.46
C ARG A 163 12.80 -14.19 -13.51
N PRO A 164 13.48 -14.83 -14.46
CA PRO A 164 14.19 -14.09 -15.51
C PRO A 164 13.18 -13.23 -16.28
N GLY A 165 13.39 -11.91 -16.29
CA GLY A 165 12.52 -10.95 -16.97
C GLY A 165 11.46 -10.27 -16.07
N SER A 166 11.42 -10.51 -14.78
CA SER A 166 10.67 -9.68 -13.84
C SER A 166 11.30 -8.29 -13.77
N VAL A 167 10.49 -7.25 -13.97
CA VAL A 167 10.92 -5.84 -13.88
C VAL A 167 11.30 -5.43 -12.44
N SER A 168 10.94 -6.24 -11.46
CA SER A 168 11.33 -6.08 -10.07
C SER A 168 12.11 -7.32 -9.64
N ASP A 169 13.41 -7.19 -9.58
CA ASP A 169 14.26 -8.16 -8.92
C ASP A 169 14.06 -8.03 -7.41
N LEU A 170 13.07 -8.78 -6.89
CA LEU A 170 12.80 -8.85 -5.45
C LEU A 170 13.76 -9.82 -4.73
N SER A 171 14.73 -10.40 -5.45
CA SER A 171 15.71 -11.33 -4.87
C SER A 171 16.54 -10.69 -3.76
N ASP A 172 16.68 -9.37 -3.78
CA ASP A 172 17.43 -8.61 -2.78
C ASP A 172 16.54 -8.14 -1.61
N LEU A 173 15.23 -8.44 -1.64
CA LEU A 173 14.32 -8.07 -0.54
C LEU A 173 14.52 -9.01 0.65
N THR A 174 15.40 -8.60 1.56
CA THR A 174 15.63 -9.32 2.81
C THR A 174 14.64 -8.91 3.90
N GLU A 175 14.50 -9.74 4.94
CA GLU A 175 13.68 -9.39 6.11
C GLU A 175 14.05 -8.04 6.77
N PRO A 176 15.34 -7.66 6.92
CA PRO A 176 15.71 -6.32 7.39
C PRO A 176 15.20 -5.20 6.48
N HIS A 177 15.23 -5.39 5.16
CA HIS A 177 14.66 -4.40 4.23
C HIS A 177 13.15 -4.31 4.38
N LEU A 178 12.47 -5.45 4.53
CA LEU A 178 11.04 -5.50 4.75
C LEU A 178 10.64 -4.79 6.05
N ASP A 179 11.34 -5.07 7.15
CA ASP A 179 11.10 -4.40 8.43
C ASP A 179 11.30 -2.87 8.34
N ARG A 180 12.29 -2.44 7.55
CA ARG A 180 12.54 -1.03 7.29
C ARG A 180 11.43 -0.37 6.45
N ILE A 181 10.91 -1.05 5.44
CA ILE A 181 9.74 -0.58 4.67
C ILE A 181 8.58 -0.37 5.64
N PHE A 182 8.34 -1.32 6.53
CA PHE A 182 7.27 -1.20 7.52
C PHE A 182 7.55 -0.15 8.61
N ALA A 183 8.79 0.22 8.88
CA ALA A 183 9.08 1.41 9.70
C ALA A 183 8.52 2.70 9.08
N VAL A 184 8.58 2.82 7.74
CA VAL A 184 7.96 3.94 7.01
C VAL A 184 6.43 3.87 7.12
N PHE A 185 5.83 2.69 6.91
CA PHE A 185 4.38 2.49 7.03
C PHE A 185 3.87 2.85 8.42
N VAL A 186 4.56 2.43 9.48
CA VAL A 186 4.19 2.76 10.88
C VAL A 186 4.17 4.27 11.09
N ARG A 187 5.18 4.98 10.60
CA ARG A 187 5.26 6.44 10.69
C ARG A 187 4.15 7.11 9.89
N ASP A 188 4.00 6.72 8.63
CA ASP A 188 3.05 7.36 7.72
C ASP A 188 1.60 7.11 8.18
N MET A 189 1.30 5.94 8.73
CA MET A 189 -0.01 5.66 9.33
C MET A 189 -0.26 6.49 10.59
N ALA A 190 0.77 6.70 11.42
CA ALA A 190 0.68 7.58 12.58
C ALA A 190 0.44 9.04 12.16
N ASP A 191 1.11 9.52 11.12
CA ASP A 191 0.93 10.87 10.58
C ASP A 191 -0.49 11.07 10.03
N GLN A 192 -1.03 10.10 9.30
CA GLN A 192 -2.42 10.13 8.82
C GLN A 192 -3.43 10.07 9.98
N ALA A 193 -3.15 9.29 11.02
CA ALA A 193 -3.99 9.25 12.21
C ALA A 193 -4.07 10.63 12.91
N VAL A 194 -2.94 11.32 13.02
CA VAL A 194 -2.90 12.69 13.57
C VAL A 194 -3.70 13.66 12.68
N GLN A 195 -3.62 13.50 11.36
CA GLN A 195 -4.44 14.30 10.44
C GLN A 195 -5.95 14.02 10.63
N LEU A 196 -6.34 12.75 10.81
CA LEU A 196 -7.74 12.38 11.06
C LEU A 196 -8.24 12.94 12.40
N HIS A 197 -7.39 12.90 13.45
CA HIS A 197 -7.67 13.51 14.75
C HIS A 197 -7.96 15.01 14.64
N GLY A 198 -7.24 15.72 13.75
CA GLY A 198 -7.37 17.16 13.54
C GLY A 198 -8.48 17.57 12.58
N GLN A 199 -9.26 16.65 12.03
CA GLN A 199 -10.37 16.98 11.12
C GLN A 199 -11.48 17.72 11.87
N ALA A 200 -11.94 18.83 11.32
CA ALA A 200 -13.00 19.64 11.95
C ALA A 200 -14.34 18.90 12.08
N SER A 201 -14.56 17.91 11.22
CA SER A 201 -15.77 17.07 11.25
C SER A 201 -15.62 15.82 12.13
N ALA A 202 -14.43 15.53 12.67
CA ALA A 202 -14.21 14.39 13.55
C ALA A 202 -14.99 14.56 14.86
N THR A 203 -15.65 13.49 15.30
CA THR A 203 -16.30 13.48 16.62
C THR A 203 -15.27 13.32 17.73
N GLU A 204 -15.64 13.67 18.96
CA GLU A 204 -14.76 13.48 20.13
C GLU A 204 -14.38 12.00 20.32
N GLU A 205 -15.33 11.10 20.07
CA GLU A 205 -15.12 9.67 20.15
C GLU A 205 -14.11 9.19 19.09
N GLN A 206 -14.27 9.63 17.84
CA GLN A 206 -13.32 9.34 16.77
C GLN A 206 -11.94 9.93 17.07
N SER A 207 -11.87 11.16 17.53
CA SER A 207 -10.62 11.84 17.89
C SER A 207 -9.89 11.12 19.02
N ALA A 208 -10.60 10.59 20.00
CA ALA A 208 -10.02 9.79 21.07
C ALA A 208 -9.52 8.43 20.57
N ALA A 209 -10.34 7.72 19.78
CA ALA A 209 -10.01 6.38 19.29
C ALA A 209 -8.84 6.38 18.30
N VAL A 210 -8.76 7.39 17.44
CA VAL A 210 -7.72 7.50 16.42
C VAL A 210 -6.30 7.62 17.01
N LEU A 211 -6.16 8.14 18.22
CA LEU A 211 -4.87 8.18 18.91
C LEU A 211 -4.32 6.77 19.23
N GLY A 212 -5.21 5.77 19.29
CA GLY A 212 -4.81 4.37 19.37
C GLY A 212 -3.99 3.87 18.16
N ILE A 213 -4.07 4.55 17.03
CA ILE A 213 -3.32 4.21 15.82
C ILE A 213 -1.90 4.79 15.85
N VAL A 214 -1.67 5.87 16.63
CA VAL A 214 -0.38 6.56 16.68
C VAL A 214 0.67 5.67 17.34
N ARG A 215 1.65 5.23 16.58
CA ARG A 215 2.76 4.39 17.01
C ARG A 215 4.08 4.95 16.51
N LYS A 216 5.17 4.53 17.14
CA LYS A 216 6.54 4.85 16.71
C LYS A 216 7.18 3.60 16.11
N PRO A 217 7.85 3.71 14.97
CA PRO A 217 8.62 2.59 14.43
C PRO A 217 9.80 2.25 15.35
N ARG A 218 10.24 1.00 15.28
CA ARG A 218 11.50 0.56 15.89
C ARG A 218 12.61 0.70 14.86
N ILE A 219 13.67 1.38 15.24
CA ILE A 219 14.86 1.56 14.40
C ILE A 219 15.99 0.74 15.03
N ASN A 220 16.51 -0.21 14.25
CA ASN A 220 17.72 -0.93 14.60
C ASN A 220 18.91 -0.17 14.02
N ALA A 221 19.79 0.36 14.87
CA ALA A 221 20.93 1.19 14.44
C ALA A 221 21.94 0.43 13.58
N GLU A 222 22.13 -0.88 13.81
CA GLU A 222 23.01 -1.72 12.99
C GLU A 222 22.42 -1.96 11.59
N ALA A 223 21.14 -2.31 11.52
CA ALA A 223 20.43 -2.47 10.26
C ALA A 223 20.37 -1.14 9.47
N GLU A 224 20.22 -0.02 10.19
CA GLU A 224 20.28 1.32 9.60
C GLU A 224 21.64 1.61 8.97
N HIS A 225 22.71 1.33 9.70
CA HIS A 225 24.08 1.53 9.20
C HIS A 225 24.38 0.66 7.96
N THR A 226 23.97 -0.60 8.01
CA THR A 226 24.12 -1.54 6.87
C THR A 226 23.38 -1.02 5.65
N PHE A 227 22.13 -0.60 5.81
CA PHE A 227 21.32 -0.07 4.72
C PHE A 227 21.92 1.22 4.12
N VAL A 228 22.37 2.16 4.97
CA VAL A 228 23.00 3.39 4.48
C VAL A 228 24.28 3.06 3.69
N THR A 229 25.07 2.11 4.14
CA THR A 229 26.27 1.66 3.43
C THR A 229 25.93 1.07 2.08
N GLU A 230 24.90 0.23 2.03
CA GLU A 230 24.40 -0.38 0.79
C GLU A 230 23.87 0.69 -0.18
N VAL A 231 23.03 1.60 0.26
CA VAL A 231 22.51 2.70 -0.56
C VAL A 231 23.65 3.57 -1.10
N LEU A 232 24.68 3.86 -0.30
CA LEU A 232 25.84 4.61 -0.73
C LEU A 232 26.65 3.88 -1.78
N SER A 233 26.63 2.54 -1.80
CA SER A 233 27.31 1.73 -2.82
C SER A 233 26.73 1.93 -4.22
N TYR A 234 25.47 2.36 -4.33
CA TYR A 234 24.81 2.70 -5.60
C TYR A 234 25.17 4.11 -6.12
N SER A 235 26.00 4.85 -5.40
CA SER A 235 26.43 6.19 -5.84
C SER A 235 27.11 6.11 -7.21
N GLY A 236 26.61 6.93 -8.15
CA GLY A 236 27.11 6.94 -9.54
C GLY A 236 26.52 5.87 -10.47
N THR A 237 25.82 4.86 -9.96
CA THR A 237 25.23 3.79 -10.79
C THR A 237 24.15 4.33 -11.72
N TYR A 238 23.42 5.34 -11.30
CA TYR A 238 22.30 5.95 -12.04
C TYR A 238 22.69 7.21 -12.81
N GLU A 239 23.98 7.53 -12.88
CA GLU A 239 24.45 8.62 -13.72
C GLU A 239 24.38 8.20 -15.18
N MET A 240 23.52 8.87 -15.94
CA MET A 240 23.49 8.65 -17.38
C MET A 240 24.84 9.12 -17.98
N LYS A 241 25.55 8.20 -18.58
CA LYS A 241 26.74 8.55 -19.38
C LYS A 241 26.26 9.37 -20.57
N SER A 242 26.80 10.57 -20.68
CA SER A 242 26.63 11.47 -21.84
C SER A 242 27.14 10.78 -23.13
#